data_f7cc1b533a9ffb3eed5d9bd41708ca3d
#
_entry.id   f7cc1b533a9ffb3eed5d9bd41708ca3d
#
_cell.length_a   1.000
_cell.length_b   1.000
_cell.length_c   1.000
_cell.angle_alpha   90.00
_cell.angle_beta   90.00
_cell.angle_gamma   90.00
#
_symmetry.space_group_name_H-M   'P 1'
#
loop_
_entity.id
_entity.type
_entity.pdbx_description
1 polymer ?
#
loop_
_entity_poly.entity_id
_entity_poly.type
_entity_poly.pdbx_seq_one_letter_code
_entity_poly.pdbx_strand_id
1 'polypeptide(L)'
;MGGRRQVNVQADNENRNPVPVPEGAFVEEERYMINGVLSLASRSLRGIMTPRGEISWVDANLSVDEIRQQLLSSPHSLFPVCRGELDEIIGVVRAKEMLVALEEGVNVEAVAAASPAIVVPETLDPINLLGVLRRARGSFVIVTNEFGVVQGLVTPLDVLEAIAGEFPDADETPEIVADGDGWLVKGTTDLHALSHTLGVENVVNDDEDIATVAGLVIAVNGQIPRIGDVLELPPLQITIVEANDYRVDMVRIVKEHSVHDEEE
;
A
#
# COMPACT_ATOMS: atom_id res chain seq x y z
N MET A 1 -37.63 45.86 1.08
CA MET A 1 -37.48 45.00 -0.12
C MET A 1 -36.01 44.65 -0.30
N GLY A 2 -35.61 43.51 0.18
CA GLY A 2 -34.23 43.03 0.12
C GLY A 2 -34.15 41.71 -0.63
N GLY A 3 -33.70 41.78 -1.89
CA GLY A 3 -33.51 40.60 -2.72
C GLY A 3 -32.33 39.79 -2.30
N ARG A 4 -32.54 38.55 -1.83
CA ARG A 4 -31.49 37.54 -1.65
C ARG A 4 -31.10 37.02 -3.03
N ARG A 5 -29.85 37.29 -3.44
CA ARG A 5 -29.22 36.55 -4.54
C ARG A 5 -28.85 35.16 -4.07
N GLN A 6 -29.53 34.17 -4.58
CA GLN A 6 -29.09 32.78 -4.53
C GLN A 6 -27.93 32.63 -5.51
N VAL A 7 -26.75 32.25 -4.98
CA VAL A 7 -25.63 31.82 -5.80
C VAL A 7 -25.85 30.34 -6.09
N ASN A 8 -26.20 30.06 -7.33
CA ASN A 8 -26.36 28.70 -7.84
C ASN A 8 -24.96 28.16 -8.15
N VAL A 9 -24.42 27.33 -7.25
CA VAL A 9 -23.18 26.58 -7.52
C VAL A 9 -23.58 25.32 -8.27
N GLN A 10 -23.67 25.42 -9.58
CA GLN A 10 -23.66 24.24 -10.45
C GLN A 10 -22.26 23.63 -10.39
N ALA A 11 -22.18 22.43 -9.84
CA ALA A 11 -20.98 21.59 -9.91
C ALA A 11 -20.84 21.09 -11.35
N ASP A 12 -20.01 21.75 -12.13
CA ASP A 12 -19.50 21.21 -13.40
C ASP A 12 -18.59 20.04 -13.10
N ASN A 13 -19.16 18.84 -13.08
CA ASN A 13 -18.45 17.59 -13.04
C ASN A 13 -18.05 17.21 -14.47
N GLU A 14 -17.24 18.08 -15.11
CA GLU A 14 -16.64 17.76 -16.40
C GLU A 14 -15.53 16.73 -16.20
N ASN A 15 -15.74 15.61 -16.85
CA ASN A 15 -14.86 14.48 -17.12
C ASN A 15 -13.41 14.96 -17.38
N ARG A 16 -12.58 15.07 -16.33
CA ARG A 16 -11.18 15.45 -16.46
C ARG A 16 -10.39 14.23 -16.91
N ASN A 17 -10.37 13.98 -18.21
CA ASN A 17 -9.36 13.13 -18.78
C ASN A 17 -7.97 13.72 -18.43
N PRO A 18 -7.03 12.93 -17.91
CA PRO A 18 -5.68 13.42 -17.61
C PRO A 18 -5.06 13.99 -18.88
N VAL A 19 -4.53 15.21 -18.79
CA VAL A 19 -3.82 15.86 -19.90
C VAL A 19 -2.58 15.02 -20.18
N PRO A 20 -2.37 14.51 -21.41
CA PRO A 20 -1.19 13.70 -21.70
C PRO A 20 0.09 14.54 -21.52
N VAL A 21 1.03 13.99 -20.76
CA VAL A 21 2.35 14.60 -20.56
C VAL A 21 3.12 14.54 -21.88
N PRO A 22 3.72 15.66 -22.35
CA PRO A 22 4.45 15.67 -23.62
C PRO A 22 5.60 14.64 -23.63
N GLU A 23 5.68 13.84 -24.67
CA GLU A 23 6.78 12.90 -24.85
C GLU A 23 8.12 13.66 -25.00
N GLY A 24 9.14 13.27 -24.24
CA GLY A 24 10.50 13.83 -24.30
C GLY A 24 10.77 15.03 -23.40
N ALA A 25 9.79 15.56 -22.64
CA ALA A 25 10.00 16.70 -21.75
C ALA A 25 10.59 16.32 -20.37
N PHE A 26 10.48 15.05 -19.95
CA PHE A 26 10.84 14.57 -18.63
C PHE A 26 11.56 13.21 -18.73
N VAL A 27 12.43 12.91 -17.75
CA VAL A 27 12.99 11.56 -17.57
C VAL A 27 11.89 10.60 -17.07
N GLU A 28 12.13 9.31 -17.15
CA GLU A 28 11.12 8.27 -16.94
C GLU A 28 10.52 8.33 -15.52
N GLU A 29 11.34 8.54 -14.50
CA GLU A 29 10.92 8.69 -13.10
C GLU A 29 10.06 9.95 -12.89
N GLU A 30 10.40 11.06 -13.54
CA GLU A 30 9.60 12.29 -13.46
C GLU A 30 8.22 12.08 -14.10
N ARG A 31 8.17 11.40 -15.24
CA ARG A 31 6.91 11.06 -15.92
C ARG A 31 6.04 10.14 -15.07
N TYR A 32 6.66 9.16 -14.39
CA TYR A 32 5.96 8.26 -13.47
C TYR A 32 5.30 9.04 -12.33
N MET A 33 6.04 9.92 -11.65
CA MET A 33 5.51 10.76 -10.57
C MET A 33 4.41 11.72 -11.05
N ILE A 34 4.58 12.34 -12.22
CA ILE A 34 3.55 13.23 -12.80
C ILE A 34 2.26 12.43 -13.08
N ASN A 35 2.37 11.25 -13.67
CA ASN A 35 1.24 10.37 -13.92
C ASN A 35 0.59 9.91 -12.60
N GLY A 36 1.38 9.62 -11.56
CA GLY A 36 0.91 9.29 -10.22
C GLY A 36 0.07 10.42 -9.61
N VAL A 37 0.54 11.67 -9.71
CA VAL A 37 -0.23 12.84 -9.24
C VAL A 37 -1.54 13.02 -10.03
N LEU A 38 -1.49 12.87 -11.35
CA LEU A 38 -2.68 12.99 -12.21
C LEU A 38 -3.69 11.86 -11.93
N SER A 39 -3.19 10.63 -11.73
CA SER A 39 -4.03 9.48 -11.43
C SER A 39 -4.65 9.55 -10.02
N LEU A 40 -3.96 10.19 -9.05
CA LEU A 40 -4.46 10.36 -7.70
C LEU A 40 -5.85 11.04 -7.69
N ALA A 41 -6.06 12.01 -8.57
CA ALA A 41 -7.34 12.72 -8.70
C ALA A 41 -8.51 11.81 -9.14
N SER A 42 -8.22 10.71 -9.81
CA SER A 42 -9.22 9.75 -10.29
C SER A 42 -9.41 8.53 -9.37
N ARG A 43 -8.56 8.36 -8.35
CA ARG A 43 -8.65 7.26 -7.39
C ARG A 43 -9.69 7.55 -6.31
N SER A 44 -10.29 6.49 -5.75
CA SER A 44 -11.07 6.57 -4.52
C SER A 44 -10.17 6.43 -3.30
N LEU A 45 -10.60 6.92 -2.12
CA LEU A 45 -9.87 6.70 -0.87
C LEU A 45 -9.72 5.21 -0.55
N ARG A 46 -10.67 4.36 -0.95
CA ARG A 46 -10.58 2.90 -0.78
C ARG A 46 -9.38 2.28 -1.51
N GLY A 47 -8.93 2.88 -2.60
CA GLY A 47 -7.79 2.40 -3.37
C GLY A 47 -6.42 2.85 -2.84
N ILE A 48 -6.39 3.68 -1.80
CA ILE A 48 -5.14 4.21 -1.21
C ILE A 48 -5.09 4.08 0.32
N MET A 49 -6.17 3.62 0.97
CA MET A 49 -6.23 3.50 2.43
C MET A 49 -5.76 2.13 2.90
N THR A 50 -5.19 2.08 4.09
CA THR A 50 -5.08 0.84 4.88
C THR A 50 -6.50 0.40 5.25
N PRO A 51 -6.96 -0.80 4.82
CA PRO A 51 -8.33 -1.24 5.07
C PRO A 51 -8.58 -1.56 6.54
N ARG A 52 -9.84 -1.49 6.98
CA ARG A 52 -10.28 -1.72 8.36
C ARG A 52 -9.64 -2.95 9.02
N GLY A 53 -9.58 -4.07 8.29
CA GLY A 53 -9.07 -5.35 8.82
C GLY A 53 -7.57 -5.36 9.12
N GLU A 54 -6.81 -4.39 8.59
CA GLU A 54 -5.37 -4.27 8.75
C GLU A 54 -4.98 -3.17 9.75
N ILE A 55 -5.96 -2.41 10.28
CA ILE A 55 -5.69 -1.36 11.26
C ILE A 55 -5.28 -1.97 12.60
N SER A 56 -4.07 -1.68 13.04
CA SER A 56 -3.64 -1.90 14.41
C SER A 56 -4.16 -0.78 15.30
N TRP A 57 -4.97 -1.10 16.29
CA TRP A 57 -5.58 -0.13 17.21
C TRP A 57 -5.51 -0.61 18.67
N VAL A 58 -5.62 0.29 19.63
CA VAL A 58 -5.59 0.02 21.06
C VAL A 58 -7.00 0.06 21.65
N ASP A 59 -7.42 -1.01 22.32
CA ASP A 59 -8.65 -1.00 23.11
C ASP A 59 -8.38 -0.42 24.50
N ALA A 60 -9.04 0.69 24.81
CA ALA A 60 -8.93 1.36 26.10
C ALA A 60 -9.48 0.53 27.28
N ASN A 61 -10.25 -0.53 27.02
CA ASN A 61 -10.78 -1.44 28.04
C ASN A 61 -9.78 -2.52 28.48
N LEU A 62 -8.66 -2.70 27.76
CA LEU A 62 -7.63 -3.66 28.11
C LEU A 62 -6.84 -3.21 29.36
N SER A 63 -6.19 -4.15 30.01
CA SER A 63 -5.28 -3.86 31.11
C SER A 63 -4.03 -3.12 30.62
N VAL A 64 -3.38 -2.38 31.52
CA VAL A 64 -2.13 -1.66 31.22
C VAL A 64 -1.06 -2.58 30.63
N ASP A 65 -0.94 -3.81 31.14
CA ASP A 65 0.06 -4.76 30.68
C ASP A 65 -0.26 -5.29 29.26
N GLU A 66 -1.53 -5.53 28.95
CA GLU A 66 -1.97 -5.92 27.61
C GLU A 66 -1.72 -4.81 26.60
N ILE A 67 -2.08 -3.56 26.91
CA ILE A 67 -1.82 -2.40 26.05
C ILE A 67 -0.31 -2.23 25.84
N ARG A 68 0.50 -2.35 26.90
CA ARG A 68 1.96 -2.26 26.79
C ARG A 68 2.51 -3.33 25.84
N GLN A 69 2.08 -4.58 25.99
CA GLN A 69 2.51 -5.68 25.15
C GLN A 69 2.12 -5.45 23.67
N GLN A 70 0.90 -5.00 23.43
CA GLN A 70 0.41 -4.68 22.10
C GLN A 70 1.26 -3.59 21.42
N LEU A 71 1.55 -2.49 22.13
CA LEU A 71 2.36 -1.39 21.62
C LEU A 71 3.80 -1.81 21.34
N LEU A 72 4.39 -2.68 22.15
CA LEU A 72 5.77 -3.17 21.97
C LEU A 72 5.92 -4.21 20.88
N SER A 73 4.87 -4.99 20.60
CA SER A 73 4.88 -6.02 19.56
C SER A 73 4.52 -5.49 18.16
N SER A 74 3.96 -4.29 18.06
CA SER A 74 3.54 -3.69 16.80
C SER A 74 4.68 -2.88 16.16
N PRO A 75 4.86 -2.95 14.84
CA PRO A 75 5.83 -2.12 14.12
C PRO A 75 5.40 -0.63 14.02
N HIS A 76 4.14 -0.32 14.33
CA HIS A 76 3.60 1.01 14.15
C HIS A 76 3.95 1.96 15.30
N SER A 77 4.05 3.25 14.99
CA SER A 77 4.34 4.30 15.97
C SER A 77 3.12 5.13 16.39
N LEU A 78 2.02 5.02 15.65
CA LEU A 78 0.76 5.75 15.87
C LEU A 78 -0.41 4.77 15.87
N PHE A 79 -1.33 4.95 16.82
CA PHE A 79 -2.48 4.07 17.02
C PHE A 79 -3.78 4.84 17.23
N PRO A 80 -4.88 4.45 16.59
CA PRO A 80 -6.21 4.79 17.08
C PRO A 80 -6.41 4.13 18.44
N VAL A 81 -6.99 4.86 19.38
CA VAL A 81 -7.46 4.31 20.66
C VAL A 81 -8.97 4.31 20.60
N CYS A 82 -9.56 3.16 20.85
CA CYS A 82 -11.00 2.93 20.74
C CYS A 82 -11.55 2.28 22.03
N ARG A 83 -12.87 2.27 22.19
CA ARG A 83 -13.53 1.65 23.33
C ARG A 83 -14.27 0.39 22.88
N GLY A 84 -13.64 -0.78 23.04
CA GLY A 84 -14.22 -2.09 22.74
C GLY A 84 -14.31 -2.43 21.25
N GLU A 85 -14.58 -1.47 20.39
CA GLU A 85 -14.64 -1.65 18.95
C GLU A 85 -14.05 -0.47 18.20
N LEU A 86 -13.59 -0.72 16.96
CA LEU A 86 -12.85 0.26 16.15
C LEU A 86 -13.70 1.49 15.79
N ASP A 87 -15.01 1.37 15.80
CA ASP A 87 -15.93 2.49 15.48
C ASP A 87 -16.08 3.49 16.63
N GLU A 88 -15.76 3.09 17.87
CA GLU A 88 -15.80 3.92 19.07
C GLU A 88 -14.47 4.61 19.34
N ILE A 89 -14.04 5.46 18.41
CA ILE A 89 -12.72 6.12 18.46
C ILE A 89 -12.70 7.21 19.52
N ILE A 90 -11.75 7.13 20.47
CA ILE A 90 -11.49 8.15 21.50
C ILE A 90 -10.49 9.19 20.98
N GLY A 91 -9.42 8.73 20.30
CA GLY A 91 -8.38 9.61 19.77
C GLY A 91 -7.22 8.84 19.15
N VAL A 92 -6.11 9.54 18.94
CA VAL A 92 -4.89 8.97 18.33
C VAL A 92 -3.72 9.20 19.29
N VAL A 93 -2.89 8.17 19.47
CA VAL A 93 -1.72 8.25 20.36
C VAL A 93 -0.46 7.80 19.65
N ARG A 94 0.68 8.35 20.09
CA ARG A 94 2.00 7.80 19.77
C ARG A 94 2.33 6.69 20.76
N ALA A 95 2.82 5.55 20.27
CA ALA A 95 3.22 4.41 21.12
C ALA A 95 4.13 4.86 22.26
N LYS A 96 5.16 5.66 21.95
CA LYS A 96 6.12 6.17 22.95
C LYS A 96 5.45 7.03 24.04
N GLU A 97 4.53 7.91 23.64
CA GLU A 97 3.82 8.79 24.60
C GLU A 97 2.87 7.99 25.49
N MET A 98 2.19 7.01 24.90
CA MET A 98 1.31 6.12 25.65
C MET A 98 2.11 5.26 26.65
N LEU A 99 3.25 4.67 26.24
CA LEU A 99 4.08 3.87 27.15
C LEU A 99 4.56 4.68 28.35
N VAL A 100 4.99 5.93 28.15
CA VAL A 100 5.36 6.83 29.26
C VAL A 100 4.16 7.11 30.18
N ALA A 101 3.01 7.43 29.60
CA ALA A 101 1.80 7.71 30.35
C ALA A 101 1.32 6.48 31.19
N LEU A 102 1.46 5.27 30.64
CA LEU A 102 1.14 4.03 31.36
C LEU A 102 2.06 3.83 32.58
N GLU A 103 3.35 4.15 32.48
CA GLU A 103 4.32 4.09 33.60
C GLU A 103 4.00 5.13 34.69
N GLU A 104 3.49 6.29 34.29
CA GLU A 104 3.06 7.36 35.19
C GLU A 104 1.66 7.11 35.81
N GLY A 105 0.97 6.05 35.40
CA GLY A 105 -0.37 5.70 35.86
C GLY A 105 -1.47 6.62 35.34
N VAL A 106 -1.22 7.29 34.21
CA VAL A 106 -2.21 8.16 33.54
C VAL A 106 -3.27 7.30 32.85
N ASN A 107 -4.52 7.74 32.89
CA ASN A 107 -5.63 7.06 32.25
C ASN A 107 -5.49 7.08 30.71
N VAL A 108 -5.59 5.91 30.09
CA VAL A 108 -5.44 5.71 28.62
C VAL A 108 -6.40 6.59 27.82
N GLU A 109 -7.67 6.66 28.24
CA GLU A 109 -8.68 7.50 27.55
C GLU A 109 -8.34 8.99 27.65
N ALA A 110 -7.80 9.43 28.78
CA ALA A 110 -7.40 10.83 28.94
C ALA A 110 -6.24 11.20 28.02
N VAL A 111 -5.28 10.30 27.82
CA VAL A 111 -4.17 10.49 26.87
C VAL A 111 -4.71 10.56 25.45
N ALA A 112 -5.57 9.62 25.07
CA ALA A 112 -6.15 9.56 23.72
C ALA A 112 -7.03 10.78 23.42
N ALA A 113 -7.87 11.21 24.36
CA ALA A 113 -8.77 12.36 24.19
C ALA A 113 -8.03 13.71 24.01
N ALA A 114 -6.76 13.77 24.40
CA ALA A 114 -5.92 14.97 24.17
C ALA A 114 -5.56 15.15 22.69
N SER A 115 -5.66 14.11 21.86
CA SER A 115 -5.38 14.10 20.42
C SER A 115 -6.55 13.50 19.65
N PRO A 116 -7.64 14.24 19.39
CA PRO A 116 -8.80 13.75 18.67
C PRO A 116 -8.45 13.26 17.27
N ALA A 117 -9.01 12.13 16.85
CA ALA A 117 -8.87 11.62 15.51
C ALA A 117 -9.54 12.56 14.49
N ILE A 118 -8.91 12.76 13.34
CA ILE A 118 -9.53 13.43 12.20
C ILE A 118 -10.25 12.38 11.38
N VAL A 119 -11.55 12.55 11.19
CA VAL A 119 -12.40 11.64 10.44
C VAL A 119 -12.82 12.31 9.13
N VAL A 120 -12.79 11.55 8.04
CA VAL A 120 -13.21 11.98 6.70
C VAL A 120 -14.14 10.95 6.08
N PRO A 121 -15.10 11.35 5.23
CA PRO A 121 -15.93 10.41 4.50
C PRO A 121 -15.13 9.73 3.38
N GLU A 122 -15.43 8.48 3.06
CA GLU A 122 -14.79 7.71 1.97
C GLU A 122 -14.98 8.35 0.58
N THR A 123 -15.97 9.24 0.45
CA THR A 123 -16.25 10.01 -0.78
C THR A 123 -15.37 11.25 -0.94
N LEU A 124 -14.50 11.56 0.04
CA LEU A 124 -13.58 12.69 -0.06
C LEU A 124 -12.59 12.46 -1.21
N ASP A 125 -12.42 13.50 -2.01
CA ASP A 125 -11.42 13.52 -3.09
C ASP A 125 -10.00 13.42 -2.50
N PRO A 126 -9.11 12.53 -3.02
CA PRO A 126 -7.76 12.36 -2.53
C PRO A 126 -6.88 13.63 -2.59
N ILE A 127 -7.12 14.55 -3.51
CA ILE A 127 -6.42 15.83 -3.56
C ILE A 127 -6.81 16.70 -2.36
N ASN A 128 -8.10 16.71 -2.01
CA ASN A 128 -8.57 17.43 -0.82
C ASN A 128 -8.07 16.78 0.48
N LEU A 129 -7.88 15.46 0.48
CA LEU A 129 -7.29 14.71 1.59
C LEU A 129 -5.89 15.22 1.95
N LEU A 130 -5.04 15.59 0.97
CA LEU A 130 -3.72 16.18 1.24
C LEU A 130 -3.81 17.42 2.14
N GLY A 131 -4.82 18.25 1.91
CA GLY A 131 -5.08 19.42 2.76
C GLY A 131 -5.48 19.03 4.20
N VAL A 132 -6.18 17.91 4.38
CA VAL A 132 -6.55 17.37 5.69
C VAL A 132 -5.34 16.80 6.40
N LEU A 133 -4.54 15.95 5.73
CA LEU A 133 -3.32 15.34 6.27
C LEU A 133 -2.28 16.38 6.71
N ARG A 134 -2.14 17.49 5.98
CA ARG A 134 -1.29 18.61 6.40
C ARG A 134 -1.72 19.22 7.74
N ARG A 135 -3.02 19.27 8.03
CA ARG A 135 -3.56 19.73 9.32
C ARG A 135 -3.41 18.68 10.41
N ALA A 136 -3.38 17.40 10.05
CA ALA A 136 -3.16 16.28 10.95
C ALA A 136 -1.71 16.19 11.50
N ARG A 137 -0.80 17.08 11.06
CA ARG A 137 0.59 17.21 11.56
C ARG A 137 1.38 15.91 11.56
N GLY A 138 1.25 15.11 10.50
CA GLY A 138 1.97 13.84 10.35
C GLY A 138 1.27 12.64 11.02
N SER A 139 0.04 12.84 11.49
CA SER A 139 -0.84 11.74 11.88
C SER A 139 -1.59 11.18 10.66
N PHE A 140 -2.40 10.16 10.86
CA PHE A 140 -3.32 9.63 9.87
C PHE A 140 -4.70 10.28 9.97
N VAL A 141 -5.56 10.03 9.00
CA VAL A 141 -6.99 10.31 9.06
C VAL A 141 -7.78 9.01 9.03
N ILE A 142 -8.89 8.97 9.75
CA ILE A 142 -9.82 7.83 9.71
C ILE A 142 -10.82 8.06 8.58
N VAL A 143 -11.07 7.01 7.80
CA VAL A 143 -12.05 7.01 6.71
C VAL A 143 -13.30 6.27 7.14
N THR A 144 -14.46 6.92 7.03
CA THR A 144 -15.76 6.32 7.38
C THR A 144 -16.73 6.34 6.20
N ASN A 145 -17.68 5.41 6.21
CA ASN A 145 -18.82 5.47 5.32
C ASN A 145 -19.88 6.48 5.83
N GLU A 146 -21.03 6.56 5.13
CA GLU A 146 -22.15 7.45 5.46
C GLU A 146 -22.85 7.11 6.80
N PHE A 147 -22.63 5.91 7.32
CA PHE A 147 -23.16 5.45 8.60
C PHE A 147 -22.18 5.69 9.78
N GLY A 148 -21.01 6.26 9.51
CA GLY A 148 -19.96 6.49 10.50
C GLY A 148 -19.12 5.26 10.81
N VAL A 149 -19.28 4.16 10.08
CA VAL A 149 -18.50 2.92 10.25
C VAL A 149 -17.12 3.11 9.62
N VAL A 150 -16.06 2.82 10.36
CA VAL A 150 -14.68 2.90 9.90
C VAL A 150 -14.44 1.92 8.74
N GLN A 151 -13.98 2.44 7.62
CA GLN A 151 -13.61 1.68 6.43
C GLN A 151 -12.10 1.45 6.34
N GLY A 152 -11.33 2.39 6.84
CA GLY A 152 -9.87 2.35 6.81
C GLY A 152 -9.24 3.58 7.47
N LEU A 153 -7.94 3.72 7.30
CA LEU A 153 -7.19 4.94 7.62
C LEU A 153 -6.24 5.29 6.46
N VAL A 154 -5.87 6.57 6.36
CA VAL A 154 -4.89 7.03 5.38
C VAL A 154 -3.81 7.83 6.07
N THR A 155 -2.57 7.46 5.82
CA THR A 155 -1.36 8.16 6.26
C THR A 155 -0.81 9.06 5.15
N PRO A 156 0.11 9.99 5.46
CA PRO A 156 0.86 10.70 4.43
C PRO A 156 1.69 9.78 3.53
N LEU A 157 2.15 8.64 4.06
CA LEU A 157 2.93 7.64 3.30
C LEU A 157 2.06 6.98 2.23
N ASP A 158 0.84 6.54 2.56
CA ASP A 158 -0.08 5.91 1.60
C ASP A 158 -0.35 6.82 0.39
N VAL A 159 -0.48 8.14 0.64
CA VAL A 159 -0.64 9.10 -0.46
C VAL A 159 0.64 9.24 -1.28
N LEU A 160 1.80 9.23 -0.63
CA LEU A 160 3.09 9.29 -1.31
C LEU A 160 3.30 8.03 -2.17
N GLU A 161 2.97 6.86 -1.66
CA GLU A 161 3.02 5.59 -2.39
C GLU A 161 2.05 5.56 -3.57
N ALA A 162 0.86 6.13 -3.40
CA ALA A 162 -0.08 6.28 -4.50
C ALA A 162 0.43 7.16 -5.66
N ILE A 163 1.41 8.04 -5.40
CA ILE A 163 2.03 8.94 -6.38
C ILE A 163 3.32 8.35 -6.95
N ALA A 164 4.20 7.87 -6.08
CA ALA A 164 5.58 7.51 -6.42
C ALA A 164 5.82 5.98 -6.49
N GLY A 165 4.79 5.17 -6.23
CA GLY A 165 4.90 3.73 -6.06
C GLY A 165 5.28 3.35 -4.63
N GLU A 166 5.24 2.06 -4.36
CA GLU A 166 5.54 1.52 -3.03
C GLU A 166 6.99 1.82 -2.62
N PHE A 167 7.15 2.23 -1.37
CA PHE A 167 8.47 2.35 -0.73
C PHE A 167 8.69 1.11 0.12
N PRO A 168 9.68 0.27 -0.21
CA PRO A 168 9.99 -0.88 0.63
C PRO A 168 10.36 -0.38 2.04
N ASP A 169 9.74 -0.97 3.06
CA ASP A 169 10.13 -0.73 4.44
C ASP A 169 11.59 -1.13 4.67
N ALA A 170 12.29 -0.45 5.58
CA ALA A 170 13.70 -0.73 5.87
C ALA A 170 13.96 -2.18 6.33
N ASP A 171 12.91 -2.85 6.82
CA ASP A 171 12.92 -4.26 7.24
C ASP A 171 12.27 -5.20 6.20
N GLU A 172 11.66 -4.68 5.12
CA GLU A 172 11.14 -5.50 4.02
C GLU A 172 12.26 -5.78 3.03
N THR A 173 12.54 -7.06 2.85
CA THR A 173 13.37 -7.51 1.74
C THR A 173 12.64 -7.11 0.44
N PRO A 174 13.27 -6.35 -0.48
CA PRO A 174 12.64 -6.01 -1.75
C PRO A 174 12.04 -7.25 -2.42
N GLU A 175 10.92 -7.08 -3.12
CA GLU A 175 10.28 -8.20 -3.81
C GLU A 175 11.16 -8.78 -4.92
N ILE A 176 12.00 -7.94 -5.54
CA ILE A 176 12.96 -8.32 -6.58
C ILE A 176 14.33 -7.81 -6.17
N VAL A 177 15.29 -8.71 -5.97
CA VAL A 177 16.68 -8.39 -5.58
C VAL A 177 17.63 -8.96 -6.62
N ALA A 178 18.56 -8.14 -7.12
CA ALA A 178 19.59 -8.63 -8.04
C ALA A 178 20.51 -9.65 -7.32
N ASP A 179 20.74 -10.80 -7.97
CA ASP A 179 21.55 -11.93 -7.47
C ASP A 179 22.45 -12.48 -8.58
N GLY A 180 23.68 -11.94 -8.64
CA GLY A 180 24.66 -12.33 -9.65
C GLY A 180 24.21 -11.97 -11.07
N ASP A 181 23.95 -12.99 -11.89
CA ASP A 181 23.47 -12.91 -13.26
C ASP A 181 21.93 -12.98 -13.37
N GLY A 182 21.23 -12.99 -12.22
CA GLY A 182 19.79 -13.11 -12.13
C GLY A 182 19.18 -12.26 -11.02
N TRP A 183 17.98 -12.64 -10.62
CA TRP A 183 17.20 -11.96 -9.57
C TRP A 183 16.58 -12.99 -8.63
N LEU A 184 16.62 -12.70 -7.33
CA LEU A 184 15.77 -13.35 -6.32
C LEU A 184 14.45 -12.59 -6.28
N VAL A 185 13.34 -13.31 -6.41
CA VAL A 185 12.00 -12.74 -6.55
C VAL A 185 11.05 -13.43 -5.59
N LYS A 186 10.30 -12.66 -4.81
CA LYS A 186 9.24 -13.23 -3.94
C LYS A 186 8.12 -13.84 -4.78
N GLY A 187 7.54 -14.92 -4.31
CA GLY A 187 6.40 -15.58 -4.96
C GLY A 187 5.16 -14.67 -5.05
N THR A 188 5.02 -13.71 -4.14
CA THR A 188 3.92 -12.73 -4.10
C THR A 188 4.08 -11.60 -5.11
N THR A 189 5.26 -11.45 -5.72
CA THR A 189 5.55 -10.37 -6.69
C THR A 189 4.57 -10.39 -7.85
N ASP A 190 4.03 -9.22 -8.17
CA ASP A 190 3.15 -9.01 -9.31
C ASP A 190 3.88 -9.23 -10.65
N LEU A 191 3.22 -9.91 -11.60
CA LEU A 191 3.83 -10.24 -12.89
C LEU A 191 4.11 -9.02 -13.78
N HIS A 192 3.33 -7.95 -13.65
CA HIS A 192 3.60 -6.71 -14.39
C HIS A 192 4.82 -6.00 -13.81
N ALA A 193 4.96 -5.97 -12.48
CA ALA A 193 6.15 -5.44 -11.81
C ALA A 193 7.42 -6.23 -12.20
N LEU A 194 7.31 -7.57 -12.27
CA LEU A 194 8.39 -8.43 -12.73
C LEU A 194 8.77 -8.14 -14.19
N SER A 195 7.78 -8.11 -15.09
CA SER A 195 7.97 -7.85 -16.53
C SER A 195 8.66 -6.52 -16.77
N HIS A 196 8.22 -5.48 -16.03
CA HIS A 196 8.82 -4.15 -16.11
C HIS A 196 10.28 -4.14 -15.62
N THR A 197 10.57 -4.76 -14.48
CA THR A 197 11.92 -4.78 -13.89
C THR A 197 12.90 -5.57 -14.75
N LEU A 198 12.46 -6.70 -15.34
CA LEU A 198 13.30 -7.56 -16.16
C LEU A 198 13.36 -7.11 -17.65
N GLY A 199 12.52 -6.15 -18.04
CA GLY A 199 12.42 -5.71 -19.45
C GLY A 199 12.02 -6.87 -20.38
N VAL A 200 11.06 -7.70 -19.95
CA VAL A 200 10.57 -8.84 -20.71
C VAL A 200 9.09 -8.62 -21.02
N GLU A 201 8.75 -8.48 -22.29
CA GLU A 201 7.37 -8.44 -22.75
C GLU A 201 6.78 -9.86 -22.76
N ASN A 202 5.53 -10.02 -22.30
CA ASN A 202 4.76 -11.28 -22.35
C ASN A 202 5.25 -12.41 -21.41
N VAL A 203 5.68 -12.12 -20.19
CA VAL A 203 5.77 -13.16 -19.15
C VAL A 203 4.37 -13.68 -18.75
N VAL A 204 3.34 -12.90 -19.07
CA VAL A 204 1.93 -13.20 -18.82
C VAL A 204 1.32 -13.75 -20.11
N ASN A 205 0.93 -15.02 -20.15
CA ASN A 205 -0.10 -15.46 -21.08
C ASN A 205 -1.40 -14.75 -20.74
N ASP A 206 -2.26 -14.45 -21.74
CA ASP A 206 -3.56 -13.76 -21.64
C ASP A 206 -4.58 -14.42 -20.66
N ASP A 207 -4.17 -15.29 -19.77
CA ASP A 207 -5.00 -15.82 -18.68
C ASP A 207 -5.09 -14.77 -17.57
N GLU A 208 -6.19 -14.02 -17.57
CA GLU A 208 -6.51 -12.93 -16.63
C GLU A 208 -6.51 -13.34 -15.14
N ASP A 209 -6.38 -14.65 -14.83
CA ASP A 209 -6.46 -15.18 -13.47
C ASP A 209 -5.10 -15.32 -12.75
N ILE A 210 -3.96 -15.11 -13.44
CA ILE A 210 -2.63 -15.27 -12.85
C ILE A 210 -1.97 -13.90 -12.65
N ALA A 211 -1.94 -13.42 -11.40
CA ALA A 211 -1.40 -12.10 -11.07
C ALA A 211 0.02 -12.13 -10.49
N THR A 212 0.49 -13.28 -9.95
CA THR A 212 1.74 -13.35 -9.18
C THR A 212 2.73 -14.37 -9.73
N VAL A 213 4.01 -14.22 -9.39
CA VAL A 213 5.08 -15.15 -9.75
C VAL A 213 4.79 -16.57 -9.24
N ALA A 214 4.33 -16.72 -8.01
CA ALA A 214 3.94 -18.03 -7.47
C ALA A 214 2.79 -18.66 -8.27
N GLY A 215 1.78 -17.85 -8.65
CA GLY A 215 0.68 -18.28 -9.49
C GLY A 215 1.15 -18.79 -10.85
N LEU A 216 2.05 -18.06 -11.52
CA LEU A 216 2.64 -18.45 -12.79
C LEU A 216 3.40 -19.77 -12.67
N VAL A 217 4.28 -19.89 -11.68
CA VAL A 217 5.10 -21.08 -11.44
C VAL A 217 4.22 -22.31 -11.19
N ILE A 218 3.17 -22.17 -10.38
CA ILE A 218 2.24 -23.28 -10.07
C ILE A 218 1.42 -23.66 -11.33
N ALA A 219 0.97 -22.67 -12.09
CA ALA A 219 0.20 -22.91 -13.32
C ALA A 219 1.02 -23.68 -14.38
N VAL A 220 2.28 -23.27 -14.57
CA VAL A 220 3.19 -23.92 -15.52
C VAL A 220 3.57 -25.33 -15.06
N ASN A 221 3.86 -25.50 -13.77
CA ASN A 221 4.25 -26.81 -13.20
C ASN A 221 3.06 -27.76 -13.00
N GLY A 222 1.82 -27.26 -12.98
CA GLY A 222 0.59 -28.02 -12.71
C GLY A 222 0.39 -28.42 -11.24
N GLN A 223 1.35 -28.16 -10.38
CA GLN A 223 1.34 -28.39 -8.93
C GLN A 223 2.38 -27.49 -8.26
N ILE A 224 2.35 -27.40 -6.92
CA ILE A 224 3.39 -26.67 -6.17
C ILE A 224 4.73 -27.39 -6.39
N PRO A 225 5.75 -26.71 -6.95
CA PRO A 225 7.06 -27.30 -7.21
C PRO A 225 7.87 -27.45 -5.91
N ARG A 226 8.94 -28.23 -5.97
CA ARG A 226 9.86 -28.43 -4.86
C ARG A 226 11.03 -27.47 -4.95
N ILE A 227 11.67 -27.21 -3.82
CA ILE A 227 12.93 -26.45 -3.77
C ILE A 227 13.97 -27.13 -4.67
N GLY A 228 14.59 -26.35 -5.56
CA GLY A 228 15.57 -26.80 -6.55
C GLY A 228 14.97 -27.18 -7.90
N ASP A 229 13.66 -27.26 -8.04
CA ASP A 229 13.04 -27.45 -9.36
C ASP A 229 13.33 -26.25 -10.27
N VAL A 230 13.55 -26.53 -11.55
CA VAL A 230 13.83 -25.52 -12.57
C VAL A 230 12.74 -25.56 -13.64
N LEU A 231 12.14 -24.41 -13.89
CA LEU A 231 11.14 -24.22 -14.95
C LEU A 231 11.74 -23.37 -16.07
N GLU A 232 11.62 -23.87 -17.31
CA GLU A 232 12.02 -23.16 -18.50
C GLU A 232 10.80 -22.41 -19.07
N LEU A 233 10.87 -21.08 -19.05
CA LEU A 233 9.86 -20.15 -19.56
C LEU A 233 10.54 -19.11 -20.45
N PRO A 234 10.99 -19.47 -21.66
CA PRO A 234 11.76 -18.57 -22.50
C PRO A 234 11.12 -17.18 -22.64
N PRO A 235 11.88 -16.08 -22.45
CA PRO A 235 13.35 -16.01 -22.28
C PRO A 235 13.82 -16.15 -20.81
N LEU A 236 13.00 -16.67 -19.90
CA LEU A 236 13.31 -16.81 -18.48
C LEU A 236 13.52 -18.27 -18.08
N GLN A 237 14.50 -18.48 -17.20
CA GLN A 237 14.67 -19.70 -16.43
C GLN A 237 14.37 -19.40 -14.96
N ILE A 238 13.47 -20.16 -14.35
CA ILE A 238 13.00 -19.96 -12.97
C ILE A 238 13.39 -21.14 -12.12
N THR A 239 14.20 -20.92 -11.09
CA THR A 239 14.61 -21.92 -10.10
C THR A 239 13.88 -21.66 -8.78
N ILE A 240 13.29 -22.68 -8.18
CA ILE A 240 12.61 -22.58 -6.89
C ILE A 240 13.63 -22.54 -5.75
N VAL A 241 13.67 -21.45 -4.99
CA VAL A 241 14.60 -21.24 -3.87
C VAL A 241 13.95 -21.59 -2.55
N GLU A 242 12.69 -21.14 -2.35
CA GLU A 242 11.93 -21.40 -1.13
C GLU A 242 10.47 -21.74 -1.50
N ALA A 243 10.00 -22.87 -1.00
CA ALA A 243 8.61 -23.31 -1.14
C ALA A 243 8.23 -24.25 0.02
N ASN A 244 6.94 -24.35 0.29
CA ASN A 244 6.36 -25.29 1.22
C ASN A 244 5.18 -26.04 0.57
N ASP A 245 4.48 -26.90 1.31
CA ASP A 245 3.37 -27.72 0.78
C ASP A 245 2.17 -26.90 0.25
N TYR A 246 2.13 -25.60 0.52
CA TYR A 246 0.97 -24.74 0.23
C TYR A 246 1.29 -23.58 -0.72
N ARG A 247 2.58 -23.17 -0.83
CA ARG A 247 2.96 -21.98 -1.63
C ARG A 247 4.43 -21.98 -2.02
N VAL A 248 4.74 -21.16 -3.03
CA VAL A 248 6.11 -20.78 -3.41
C VAL A 248 6.41 -19.43 -2.77
N ASP A 249 7.45 -19.37 -1.94
CA ASP A 249 7.83 -18.15 -1.20
C ASP A 249 8.89 -17.34 -1.94
N MET A 250 9.89 -18.00 -2.59
CA MET A 250 10.96 -17.33 -3.32
C MET A 250 11.45 -18.15 -4.50
N VAL A 251 11.74 -17.44 -5.60
CA VAL A 251 12.33 -18.02 -6.81
C VAL A 251 13.56 -17.22 -7.23
N ARG A 252 14.49 -17.87 -7.94
CA ARG A 252 15.58 -17.23 -8.66
C ARG A 252 15.26 -17.23 -10.14
N ILE A 253 15.32 -16.05 -10.77
CA ILE A 253 15.03 -15.89 -12.19
C ILE A 253 16.31 -15.47 -12.91
N VAL A 254 16.63 -16.13 -14.01
CA VAL A 254 17.72 -15.78 -14.92
C VAL A 254 17.14 -15.53 -16.29
N LYS A 255 17.61 -14.47 -16.97
CA LYS A 255 17.23 -14.19 -18.34
C LYS A 255 18.21 -14.91 -19.26
N GLU A 256 17.71 -15.81 -20.10
CA GLU A 256 18.52 -16.42 -21.13
C GLU A 256 18.99 -15.36 -22.15
N HIS A 257 20.29 -15.24 -22.31
CA HIS A 257 20.83 -14.46 -23.43
C HIS A 257 20.52 -15.20 -24.71
N SER A 258 19.70 -14.61 -25.56
CA SER A 258 19.59 -15.06 -26.96
C SER A 258 20.98 -14.93 -27.60
N VAL A 259 21.63 -16.07 -27.84
CA VAL A 259 22.85 -16.14 -28.67
C VAL A 259 22.40 -15.96 -30.12
N HIS A 260 22.06 -14.73 -30.49
CA HIS A 260 21.88 -14.32 -31.86
C HIS A 260 22.23 -12.84 -31.98
N ASP A 261 23.53 -12.55 -32.12
CA ASP A 261 24.09 -11.37 -32.82
C ASP A 261 25.63 -11.44 -32.77
N GLU A 262 26.22 -12.51 -33.35
CA GLU A 262 27.57 -12.46 -33.91
C GLU A 262 27.64 -13.39 -35.13
N GLU A 263 27.10 -12.91 -36.26
CA GLU A 263 27.52 -13.27 -37.59
C GLU A 263 26.91 -12.27 -38.57
N GLU A 264 27.61 -11.11 -38.80
CA GLU A 264 27.84 -10.49 -40.11
C GLU A 264 28.95 -9.44 -40.03
#